data_3fea00fb11dbd7c2b318825330292dab
#
_entry.id   3fea00fb11dbd7c2b318825330292dab
#
_cell.length_a   1.000
_cell.length_b   1.000
_cell.length_c   1.000
_cell.angle_alpha   90.00
_cell.angle_beta   90.00
_cell.angle_gamma   90.00
#
_symmetry.space_group_name_H-M   'P 1'
#
loop_
_entity.id
_entity.type
_entity.pdbx_description
1 polymer ?
#
loop_
_entity_poly.entity_id
_entity_poly.type
_entity_poly.pdbx_seq_one_letter_code
_entity_poly.pdbx_strand_id
1 'polypeptide(L)'
;MAEPTVGAPPAPGAAAAHAASALLDWAAEPRPDRPRAVVITGPSGAGKTRFLAQFLAASGRNPRITVHATGFAEGQIARTLAWQLGRHLGYGPLDPDRLTQRLRSDPRPVLLVVTDLHRAGRGPDHLPSASPAAVVSELLGPLLALPNVRMIVESDTVDLLRAEEPLVLGLDPAAGPTGPSSADPVRAPAPATAIAGPDWRTATAEEREHALDRALATGTARELLTDPGYLVHGSVAAITATLADTSLSLPRHLREVWATAAPALSFPGLADSERAALLHAAATGRDPKLAEYLRPLAETSSWTALWSLPRRKSAALAVLPTDPAGPGTAVAADTLGRLTCHSLTDGRTLASPDSGTPWTPEALAALTPTCLLGLDRSGILHPVPLTTATVPSSAAHLTLHHNAATLASPADLPTAVAAGPRHAAVADGRGRVHLWPLHSPETGPRTIELHRSAVTAVSCLDLPQAGAVLLVTGGLDGTVRLWDSATAEALPSPVESRKALPTALGLADTEAGPVLAVAWSDRRIHLWHLLSGRLAALPTPHLGRALTLTGDGHLLQAGRDGIHAWRLDLAALWATA
;
A
#
# COMPACT_ATOMS: atom_id res chain seq x y z
N MET A 1 -11.68 42.69 11.64
CA MET A 1 -11.42 41.47 12.41
C MET A 1 -9.93 41.19 12.29
N ALA A 2 -9.18 41.33 13.39
CA ALA A 2 -7.72 41.14 13.40
C ALA A 2 -7.44 39.62 13.48
N GLU A 3 -6.61 39.10 12.58
CA GLU A 3 -6.08 37.74 12.65
C GLU A 3 -5.28 37.58 13.96
N PRO A 4 -5.39 36.43 14.65
CA PRO A 4 -4.55 36.20 15.81
C PRO A 4 -3.11 35.92 15.34
N THR A 5 -2.21 36.83 15.67
CA THR A 5 -0.76 36.65 15.56
C THR A 5 -0.36 35.43 16.41
N VAL A 6 -0.01 34.34 15.75
CA VAL A 6 0.64 33.19 16.41
C VAL A 6 1.98 33.67 16.94
N GLY A 7 2.09 33.84 18.26
CA GLY A 7 3.31 34.29 18.93
C GLY A 7 4.46 33.31 18.65
N ALA A 8 5.64 33.86 18.31
CA ALA A 8 6.85 33.06 18.12
C ALA A 8 7.14 32.19 19.37
N PRO A 9 7.50 30.91 19.22
CA PRO A 9 7.80 30.05 20.35
C PRO A 9 8.98 30.59 21.17
N PRO A 10 8.95 30.50 22.51
CA PRO A 10 10.06 30.97 23.36
C PRO A 10 11.37 30.25 23.01
N ALA A 11 12.48 30.97 23.09
CA ALA A 11 13.81 30.44 22.78
C ALA A 11 14.16 29.22 23.69
N PRO A 12 14.79 28.17 23.15
CA PRO A 12 15.22 27.00 23.91
C PRO A 12 16.24 27.41 24.97
N GLY A 13 16.20 26.78 26.18
CA GLY A 13 17.24 26.93 27.17
C GLY A 13 18.62 26.49 26.65
N ALA A 14 19.72 26.97 27.23
CA ALA A 14 21.09 26.71 26.73
C ALA A 14 21.41 25.20 26.54
N ALA A 15 20.90 24.34 27.42
CA ALA A 15 21.05 22.87 27.29
C ALA A 15 20.32 22.30 26.07
N ALA A 16 19.09 22.77 25.81
CA ALA A 16 18.32 22.33 24.64
C ALA A 16 18.96 22.83 23.33
N ALA A 17 19.54 24.04 23.33
CA ALA A 17 20.26 24.55 22.18
C ALA A 17 21.53 23.75 21.88
N HIS A 18 22.29 23.34 22.91
CA HIS A 18 23.45 22.47 22.77
C HIS A 18 23.06 21.08 22.23
N ALA A 19 22.01 20.48 22.79
CA ALA A 19 21.48 19.19 22.32
C ALA A 19 21.01 19.28 20.85
N ALA A 20 20.39 20.39 20.44
CA ALA A 20 19.95 20.60 19.05
C ALA A 20 21.13 20.67 18.08
N SER A 21 22.20 21.41 18.44
CA SER A 21 23.43 21.48 17.64
C SER A 21 24.07 20.09 17.51
N ALA A 22 24.24 19.39 18.64
CA ALA A 22 24.83 18.05 18.66
C ALA A 22 24.04 17.05 17.80
N LEU A 23 22.70 17.12 17.83
CA LEU A 23 21.84 16.25 17.02
C LEU A 23 21.95 16.56 15.53
N LEU A 24 21.98 17.84 15.16
CA LEU A 24 22.16 18.27 13.75
C LEU A 24 23.53 17.86 13.22
N ASP A 25 24.60 18.03 14.00
CA ASP A 25 25.96 17.64 13.63
C ASP A 25 26.09 16.11 13.48
N TRP A 26 25.45 15.36 14.36
CA TRP A 26 25.40 13.91 14.25
C TRP A 26 24.61 13.46 13.02
N ALA A 27 23.50 14.11 12.73
CA ALA A 27 22.66 13.76 11.60
C ALA A 27 23.29 14.10 10.24
N ALA A 28 24.00 15.24 10.16
CA ALA A 28 24.63 15.74 8.93
C ALA A 28 25.88 14.95 8.52
N GLU A 29 26.62 14.37 9.47
CA GLU A 29 27.88 13.68 9.22
C GLU A 29 27.82 12.22 9.67
N PRO A 30 27.43 11.28 8.79
CA PRO A 30 27.53 9.85 9.08
C PRO A 30 29.00 9.43 9.13
N ARG A 31 29.48 9.04 10.32
CA ARG A 31 30.84 8.54 10.52
C ARG A 31 30.80 7.12 11.09
N PRO A 32 31.67 6.20 10.66
CA PRO A 32 31.71 4.82 11.15
C PRO A 32 32.05 4.69 12.63
N ASP A 33 32.77 5.68 13.19
CA ASP A 33 33.20 5.74 14.59
C ASP A 33 32.15 6.35 15.54
N ARG A 34 31.06 6.88 15.01
CA ARG A 34 29.96 7.44 15.83
C ARG A 34 28.85 6.40 16.09
N PRO A 35 28.19 6.47 17.27
CA PRO A 35 27.00 5.67 17.55
C PRO A 35 25.97 5.82 16.43
N ARG A 36 25.36 4.71 16.02
CA ARG A 36 24.30 4.72 15.00
C ARG A 36 22.93 5.09 15.55
N ALA A 37 22.78 5.03 16.86
CA ALA A 37 21.58 5.46 17.57
C ALA A 37 21.84 6.72 18.39
N VAL A 38 20.83 7.60 18.42
CA VAL A 38 20.73 8.72 19.36
C VAL A 38 19.48 8.54 20.18
N VAL A 39 19.58 8.61 21.51
CA VAL A 39 18.43 8.61 22.41
C VAL A 39 18.22 10.01 22.96
N ILE A 40 17.04 10.59 22.66
CA ILE A 40 16.56 11.83 23.29
C ILE A 40 15.82 11.43 24.56
N THR A 41 16.37 11.78 25.72
CA THR A 41 15.80 11.39 26.98
C THR A 41 15.51 12.61 27.88
N GLY A 42 14.72 12.41 28.90
CA GLY A 42 14.30 13.43 29.88
C GLY A 42 12.95 13.09 30.49
N PRO A 43 12.59 13.70 31.63
CA PRO A 43 11.34 13.42 32.31
C PRO A 43 10.12 13.76 31.42
N SER A 44 8.96 13.25 31.84
CA SER A 44 7.69 13.64 31.17
C SER A 44 7.53 15.16 31.27
N GLY A 45 7.12 15.79 30.15
CA GLY A 45 7.01 17.25 30.08
C GLY A 45 8.31 18.00 29.75
N ALA A 46 9.47 17.35 29.62
CA ALA A 46 10.75 18.00 29.25
C ALA A 46 10.77 18.56 27.81
N GLY A 47 9.71 18.38 27.05
CA GLY A 47 9.58 18.94 25.68
C GLY A 47 10.27 18.10 24.59
N LYS A 48 10.53 16.81 24.81
CA LYS A 48 11.18 15.89 23.87
C LYS A 48 10.53 15.89 22.49
N THR A 49 9.22 15.72 22.42
CA THR A 49 8.45 15.71 21.18
C THR A 49 8.53 17.05 20.43
N ARG A 50 8.48 18.17 21.19
CA ARG A 50 8.69 19.50 20.60
C ARG A 50 10.11 19.68 20.05
N PHE A 51 11.11 19.18 20.77
CA PHE A 51 12.49 19.18 20.33
C PHE A 51 12.67 18.41 19.03
N LEU A 52 12.10 17.21 18.92
CA LEU A 52 12.13 16.42 17.68
C LEU A 52 11.36 17.09 16.52
N ALA A 53 10.21 17.73 16.80
CA ALA A 53 9.49 18.49 15.79
C ALA A 53 10.33 19.67 15.23
N GLN A 54 11.08 20.37 16.11
CA GLN A 54 12.02 21.40 15.71
C GLN A 54 13.19 20.84 14.89
N PHE A 55 13.74 19.68 15.29
CA PHE A 55 14.75 18.98 14.51
C PHE A 55 14.24 18.61 13.12
N LEU A 56 13.04 18.02 13.00
CA LEU A 56 12.44 17.66 11.70
C LEU A 56 12.24 18.91 10.82
N ALA A 57 11.79 20.03 11.38
CA ALA A 57 11.64 21.28 10.66
C ALA A 57 12.99 21.87 10.22
N ALA A 58 14.05 21.75 11.04
CA ALA A 58 15.40 22.19 10.72
C ALA A 58 16.06 21.29 9.67
N SER A 59 15.87 19.95 9.77
CA SER A 59 16.41 19.00 8.80
C SER A 59 15.85 19.22 7.40
N GLY A 60 14.56 19.58 7.28
CA GLY A 60 13.96 19.90 5.98
C GLY A 60 14.58 21.12 5.26
N ARG A 61 15.32 21.98 5.99
CA ARG A 61 16.05 23.12 5.45
C ARG A 61 17.54 22.84 5.21
N ASN A 62 18.05 21.72 5.71
CA ASN A 62 19.44 21.35 5.59
C ASN A 62 19.62 20.23 4.55
N PRO A 63 20.22 20.51 3.37
CA PRO A 63 20.36 19.52 2.29
C PRO A 63 21.28 18.34 2.65
N ARG A 64 22.04 18.44 3.76
CA ARG A 64 22.90 17.34 4.24
C ARG A 64 22.14 16.35 5.12
N ILE A 65 20.90 16.68 5.56
CA ILE A 65 20.11 15.81 6.46
C ILE A 65 18.83 15.40 5.74
N THR A 66 18.66 14.10 5.56
CA THR A 66 17.41 13.54 5.05
C THR A 66 16.85 12.56 6.08
N VAL A 67 15.71 12.88 6.66
CA VAL A 67 14.92 11.92 7.46
C VAL A 67 14.07 11.11 6.51
N HIS A 68 14.30 9.80 6.48
CA HIS A 68 13.67 8.90 5.50
C HIS A 68 12.32 8.37 5.97
N ALA A 69 12.20 8.11 7.29
CA ALA A 69 10.93 7.68 7.88
C ALA A 69 10.82 8.12 9.34
N THR A 70 9.58 8.33 9.77
CA THR A 70 9.21 8.59 11.17
C THR A 70 8.23 7.52 11.64
N GLY A 71 8.35 7.10 12.89
CA GLY A 71 7.45 6.14 13.52
C GLY A 71 7.01 6.65 14.89
N PHE A 72 5.72 6.53 15.20
CA PHE A 72 5.13 6.85 16.49
C PHE A 72 4.93 5.53 17.24
N ALA A 73 5.76 5.27 18.26
CA ALA A 73 5.78 3.97 18.92
C ALA A 73 4.74 3.82 20.03
N GLU A 74 4.17 4.93 20.54
CA GLU A 74 3.14 4.87 21.58
C GLU A 74 2.02 3.91 21.20
N GLY A 75 1.80 2.90 22.05
CA GLY A 75 0.77 1.89 21.86
C GLY A 75 0.92 1.01 20.61
N GLN A 76 2.10 1.00 19.97
CA GLN A 76 2.38 0.15 18.81
C GLN A 76 3.16 -1.10 19.23
N ILE A 77 2.96 -2.17 18.48
CA ILE A 77 3.80 -3.37 18.53
C ILE A 77 4.84 -3.31 17.39
N ALA A 78 5.86 -4.16 17.44
CA ALA A 78 6.91 -4.21 16.41
C ALA A 78 6.35 -4.27 14.98
N ARG A 79 5.30 -5.06 14.76
CA ARG A 79 4.66 -5.23 13.45
C ARG A 79 4.00 -3.95 12.95
N THR A 80 3.19 -3.28 13.76
CA THR A 80 2.48 -2.07 13.33
C THR A 80 3.41 -0.88 13.16
N LEU A 81 4.45 -0.77 13.97
CA LEU A 81 5.51 0.22 13.80
C LEU A 81 6.32 -0.04 12.51
N ALA A 82 6.62 -1.31 12.20
CA ALA A 82 7.29 -1.67 10.95
C ALA A 82 6.45 -1.29 9.72
N TRP A 83 5.12 -1.44 9.77
CA TRP A 83 4.23 -0.98 8.70
C TRP A 83 4.27 0.54 8.50
N GLN A 84 4.33 1.32 9.58
CA GLN A 84 4.48 2.78 9.49
C GLN A 84 5.81 3.15 8.82
N LEU A 85 6.92 2.60 9.32
CA LEU A 85 8.25 2.89 8.78
C LEU A 85 8.38 2.45 7.31
N GLY A 86 7.89 1.26 6.97
CA GLY A 86 7.92 0.75 5.61
C GLY A 86 7.16 1.63 4.63
N ARG A 87 5.99 2.18 5.01
CA ARG A 87 5.24 3.14 4.19
C ARG A 87 6.01 4.43 3.94
N HIS A 88 6.58 5.03 5.00
CA HIS A 88 7.35 6.26 4.85
C HIS A 88 8.60 6.09 3.98
N LEU A 89 9.17 4.87 3.97
CA LEU A 89 10.27 4.51 3.10
C LEU A 89 9.87 4.23 1.65
N GLY A 90 8.56 4.13 1.38
CA GLY A 90 8.03 3.78 0.05
C GLY A 90 8.02 2.27 -0.24
N TYR A 91 8.32 1.43 0.75
CA TYR A 91 8.32 -0.04 0.59
C TYR A 91 6.95 -0.67 0.81
N GLY A 92 5.99 0.12 1.34
CA GLY A 92 4.70 -0.38 1.80
C GLY A 92 4.75 -0.97 3.22
N PRO A 93 3.58 -1.45 3.74
CA PRO A 93 3.49 -2.03 5.07
C PRO A 93 4.13 -3.43 5.09
N LEU A 94 5.37 -3.50 5.52
CA LEU A 94 6.14 -4.74 5.65
C LEU A 94 6.24 -5.16 7.11
N ASP A 95 6.16 -6.47 7.38
CA ASP A 95 6.46 -7.04 8.69
C ASP A 95 7.95 -6.84 9.04
N PRO A 96 8.35 -6.87 10.33
CA PRO A 96 9.70 -6.54 10.79
C PRO A 96 10.82 -7.22 10.00
N ASP A 97 10.74 -8.53 9.80
CA ASP A 97 11.76 -9.30 9.05
C ASP A 97 11.86 -8.85 7.59
N ARG A 98 10.72 -8.60 6.95
CA ARG A 98 10.66 -8.15 5.55
C ARG A 98 11.19 -6.73 5.41
N LEU A 99 10.90 -5.85 6.36
CA LEU A 99 11.43 -4.49 6.39
C LEU A 99 12.96 -4.51 6.55
N THR A 100 13.47 -5.32 7.48
CA THR A 100 14.91 -5.52 7.70
C THR A 100 15.59 -6.07 6.44
N GLN A 101 15.00 -7.09 5.80
CA GLN A 101 15.53 -7.65 4.55
C GLN A 101 15.54 -6.61 3.43
N ARG A 102 14.50 -5.78 3.31
CA ARG A 102 14.40 -4.75 2.28
C ARG A 102 15.45 -3.66 2.48
N LEU A 103 15.63 -3.19 3.72
CA LEU A 103 16.64 -2.21 4.07
C LEU A 103 18.08 -2.73 3.91
N ARG A 104 18.32 -4.01 4.14
CA ARG A 104 19.62 -4.64 3.86
C ARG A 104 20.00 -4.57 2.39
N SER A 105 19.01 -4.64 1.50
CA SER A 105 19.20 -4.57 0.04
C SER A 105 19.20 -3.13 -0.50
N ASP A 106 18.91 -2.13 0.35
CA ASP A 106 18.87 -0.73 -0.04
C ASP A 106 20.27 -0.12 0.14
N PRO A 107 20.94 0.38 -0.92
CA PRO A 107 22.27 0.96 -0.83
C PRO A 107 22.30 2.36 -0.18
N ARG A 108 21.13 2.99 0.02
CA ARG A 108 21.04 4.35 0.55
C ARG A 108 21.32 4.38 2.05
N PRO A 109 22.03 5.41 2.57
CA PRO A 109 22.06 5.66 4.01
C PRO A 109 20.66 6.09 4.46
N VAL A 110 20.12 5.43 5.48
CA VAL A 110 18.75 5.65 5.97
C VAL A 110 18.78 6.20 7.39
N LEU A 111 18.13 7.34 7.62
CA LEU A 111 17.90 7.94 8.94
C LEU A 111 16.42 7.78 9.31
N LEU A 112 16.17 7.10 10.44
CA LEU A 112 14.85 6.88 11.02
C LEU A 112 14.67 7.73 12.27
N VAL A 113 13.44 8.16 12.55
CA VAL A 113 13.06 8.81 13.81
C VAL A 113 11.92 8.03 14.44
N VAL A 114 12.06 7.62 15.70
CA VAL A 114 11.03 6.89 16.45
C VAL A 114 10.73 7.67 17.74
N THR A 115 9.44 8.01 17.95
CA THR A 115 9.01 8.73 19.15
C THR A 115 8.35 7.81 20.15
N ASP A 116 8.32 8.21 21.41
CA ASP A 116 7.59 7.57 22.51
C ASP A 116 7.87 6.06 22.68
N LEU A 117 9.11 5.63 22.46
CA LEU A 117 9.46 4.21 22.56
C LEU A 117 9.13 3.59 23.93
N HIS A 118 9.28 4.32 25.01
CA HIS A 118 8.96 3.87 26.38
C HIS A 118 7.48 3.56 26.59
N ARG A 119 6.61 4.04 25.68
CA ARG A 119 5.15 3.82 25.69
C ARG A 119 4.70 2.82 24.60
N ALA A 120 5.66 2.16 23.95
CA ALA A 120 5.38 1.12 22.99
C ALA A 120 4.91 -0.16 23.67
N GLY A 121 4.27 -1.03 22.89
CA GLY A 121 3.75 -2.32 23.35
C GLY A 121 2.24 -2.30 23.49
N ARG A 122 1.61 -3.43 23.18
CA ARG A 122 0.17 -3.68 23.32
C ARG A 122 -0.11 -5.18 23.36
N GLY A 123 -1.21 -5.52 23.97
CA GLY A 123 -1.72 -6.89 24.05
C GLY A 123 -1.69 -7.39 25.48
N PRO A 124 -2.04 -8.66 25.70
CA PRO A 124 -2.01 -9.28 27.02
C PRO A 124 -0.62 -9.21 27.67
N ASP A 125 -0.56 -8.88 28.96
CA ASP A 125 0.71 -8.65 29.70
C ASP A 125 1.68 -9.83 29.66
N HIS A 126 1.18 -11.05 29.47
CA HIS A 126 2.01 -12.24 29.35
C HIS A 126 2.72 -12.38 28.01
N LEU A 127 2.36 -11.55 27.01
CA LEU A 127 2.98 -11.57 25.70
C LEU A 127 4.14 -10.56 25.61
N PRO A 128 5.24 -10.91 24.93
CA PRO A 128 6.33 -9.97 24.67
C PRO A 128 5.86 -8.67 23.98
N SER A 129 4.83 -8.74 23.14
CA SER A 129 4.27 -7.59 22.43
C SER A 129 3.69 -6.50 23.36
N ALA A 130 3.41 -6.82 24.62
CA ALA A 130 2.99 -5.83 25.64
C ALA A 130 4.13 -4.92 26.11
N SER A 131 5.39 -5.27 25.82
CA SER A 131 6.58 -4.59 26.32
C SER A 131 7.27 -3.73 25.25
N PRO A 132 7.75 -2.51 25.56
CA PRO A 132 8.63 -1.75 24.70
C PRO A 132 9.92 -2.51 24.30
N ALA A 133 10.43 -3.39 25.16
CA ALA A 133 11.59 -4.21 24.89
C ALA A 133 11.37 -5.17 23.71
N ALA A 134 10.15 -5.64 23.48
CA ALA A 134 9.82 -6.45 22.31
C ALA A 134 9.95 -5.64 21.00
N VAL A 135 9.56 -4.37 20.99
CA VAL A 135 9.73 -3.50 19.82
C VAL A 135 11.21 -3.31 19.50
N VAL A 136 12.04 -3.22 20.53
CA VAL A 136 13.51 -3.13 20.34
C VAL A 136 14.05 -4.45 19.80
N SER A 137 13.76 -5.58 20.44
CA SER A 137 14.34 -6.87 20.05
C SER A 137 13.84 -7.38 18.70
N GLU A 138 12.58 -7.15 18.35
CA GLU A 138 11.97 -7.66 17.12
C GLU A 138 12.12 -6.70 15.92
N LEU A 139 12.36 -5.40 16.15
CA LEU A 139 12.40 -4.42 15.07
C LEU A 139 13.62 -3.50 15.14
N LEU A 140 13.78 -2.68 16.20
CA LEU A 140 14.76 -1.59 16.18
C LEU A 140 16.20 -2.11 16.23
N GLY A 141 16.50 -3.11 17.07
CA GLY A 141 17.82 -3.76 17.13
C GLY A 141 18.23 -4.39 15.79
N PRO A 142 17.40 -5.27 15.19
CA PRO A 142 17.66 -5.79 13.85
C PRO A 142 17.87 -4.71 12.76
N LEU A 143 17.18 -3.57 12.84
CA LEU A 143 17.37 -2.45 11.93
C LEU A 143 18.71 -1.73 12.22
N LEU A 144 19.05 -1.47 13.48
CA LEU A 144 20.32 -0.85 13.89
C LEU A 144 21.53 -1.74 13.60
N ALA A 145 21.35 -3.06 13.50
CA ALA A 145 22.39 -3.97 13.06
C ALA A 145 22.82 -3.76 11.60
N LEU A 146 22.00 -3.08 10.77
CA LEU A 146 22.32 -2.79 9.38
C LEU A 146 23.29 -1.59 9.26
N PRO A 147 24.38 -1.68 8.47
CA PRO A 147 25.39 -0.62 8.42
C PRO A 147 24.89 0.69 7.81
N ASN A 148 23.86 0.63 6.97
CA ASN A 148 23.26 1.78 6.30
C ASN A 148 22.11 2.44 7.10
N VAL A 149 21.77 1.94 8.29
CA VAL A 149 20.67 2.48 9.11
C VAL A 149 21.20 3.24 10.31
N ARG A 150 20.68 4.44 10.51
CA ARG A 150 20.86 5.26 11.72
C ARG A 150 19.50 5.63 12.29
N MET A 151 19.42 5.85 13.61
CA MET A 151 18.12 6.08 14.25
C MET A 151 18.20 7.13 15.34
N ILE A 152 17.21 8.01 15.39
CA ILE A 152 16.93 8.91 16.52
C ILE A 152 15.71 8.35 17.24
N VAL A 153 15.83 8.13 18.55
CA VAL A 153 14.76 7.55 19.36
C VAL A 153 14.43 8.46 20.53
N GLU A 154 13.15 8.74 20.74
CA GLU A 154 12.64 9.39 21.94
C GLU A 154 12.23 8.34 22.95
N SER A 155 12.79 8.44 24.18
CA SER A 155 12.43 7.56 25.29
C SER A 155 12.68 8.26 26.63
N ASP A 156 11.93 7.90 27.67
CA ASP A 156 12.17 8.37 29.02
C ASP A 156 13.38 7.68 29.67
N THR A 157 13.79 6.53 29.12
CA THR A 157 14.93 5.74 29.62
C THR A 157 15.87 5.37 28.47
N VAL A 158 17.15 5.30 28.77
CA VAL A 158 18.19 4.82 27.85
C VAL A 158 18.28 3.30 27.87
N ASP A 159 17.78 2.64 28.89
CA ASP A 159 17.97 1.21 29.14
C ASP A 159 17.46 0.33 27.99
N LEU A 160 16.40 0.78 27.30
CA LEU A 160 15.82 0.05 26.17
C LEU A 160 16.80 -0.15 25.00
N LEU A 161 17.76 0.78 24.81
CA LEU A 161 18.73 0.74 23.70
C LEU A 161 20.18 0.69 24.19
N ARG A 162 20.42 0.35 25.47
CA ARG A 162 21.77 0.33 26.07
C ARG A 162 22.73 -0.60 25.31
N ALA A 163 22.25 -1.72 24.80
CA ALA A 163 23.05 -2.67 24.03
C ALA A 163 23.58 -2.10 22.70
N GLU A 164 22.96 -1.03 22.19
CA GLU A 164 23.34 -0.37 20.93
C GLU A 164 24.33 0.79 21.15
N GLU A 165 24.77 1.02 22.40
CA GLU A 165 25.69 2.10 22.79
C GLU A 165 25.32 3.46 22.18
N PRO A 166 24.09 3.98 22.44
CA PRO A 166 23.61 5.17 21.76
C PRO A 166 24.29 6.45 22.27
N LEU A 167 24.36 7.48 21.44
CA LEU A 167 24.59 8.84 21.89
C LEU A 167 23.34 9.31 22.69
N VAL A 168 23.54 9.73 23.93
CA VAL A 168 22.43 10.17 24.80
C VAL A 168 22.39 11.68 24.83
N LEU A 169 21.24 12.26 24.51
CA LEU A 169 20.96 13.70 24.64
C LEU A 169 19.85 13.90 25.67
N GLY A 170 20.24 14.33 26.86
CA GLY A 170 19.30 14.64 27.96
C GLY A 170 18.67 16.02 27.76
N LEU A 171 17.35 16.10 27.95
CA LEU A 171 16.63 17.36 28.04
C LEU A 171 16.22 17.59 29.50
N ASP A 172 16.78 18.62 30.12
CA ASP A 172 16.34 19.05 31.45
C ASP A 172 14.95 19.72 31.33
N PRO A 173 14.10 19.59 32.36
CA PRO A 173 12.83 20.30 32.37
C PRO A 173 13.13 21.79 32.27
N ALA A 174 12.62 22.43 31.19
CA ALA A 174 12.70 23.88 31.07
C ALA A 174 12.08 24.48 32.33
N ALA A 175 12.80 25.41 33.00
CA ALA A 175 12.25 26.24 34.06
C ALA A 175 11.19 27.19 33.46
N GLY A 176 10.07 26.63 33.11
CA GLY A 176 8.87 27.35 32.66
C GLY A 176 7.79 27.20 33.71
N PRO A 177 6.81 28.10 33.80
CA PRO A 177 5.75 28.02 34.78
C PRO A 177 5.10 26.65 34.67
N THR A 178 5.18 25.90 35.76
CA THR A 178 4.43 24.67 35.96
C THR A 178 2.94 25.02 35.93
N GLY A 179 2.36 24.98 34.72
CA GLY A 179 0.91 24.87 34.63
C GLY A 179 0.53 23.59 35.36
N PRO A 180 -0.59 23.55 36.09
CA PRO A 180 -0.98 22.35 36.81
C PRO A 180 -1.01 21.18 35.83
N SER A 181 -0.17 20.21 36.07
CA SER A 181 -0.29 18.87 35.48
C SER A 181 -1.72 18.44 35.77
N SER A 182 -2.56 18.37 34.75
CA SER A 182 -3.82 17.68 34.87
C SER A 182 -3.47 16.21 35.08
N ALA A 183 -3.24 15.84 36.35
CA ALA A 183 -3.40 14.46 36.75
C ALA A 183 -4.84 14.12 36.39
N ASP A 184 -5.02 13.33 35.34
CA ASP A 184 -6.31 12.81 35.00
C ASP A 184 -6.91 12.16 36.24
N PRO A 185 -8.11 12.59 36.67
CA PRO A 185 -8.75 11.97 37.80
C PRO A 185 -9.01 10.51 37.42
N VAL A 186 -8.44 9.59 38.17
CA VAL A 186 -8.82 8.17 38.13
C VAL A 186 -10.34 8.13 38.34
N ARG A 187 -11.05 8.08 37.26
CA ARG A 187 -12.52 7.99 37.28
C ARG A 187 -12.86 6.57 37.69
N ALA A 188 -13.49 6.47 38.85
CA ALA A 188 -14.03 5.22 39.35
C ALA A 188 -14.89 4.55 38.27
N PRO A 189 -14.82 3.21 38.12
CA PRO A 189 -15.59 2.50 37.11
C PRO A 189 -17.08 2.72 37.33
N ALA A 190 -17.75 3.18 36.28
CA ALA A 190 -19.20 3.31 36.27
C ALA A 190 -19.85 1.93 36.46
N PRO A 191 -20.99 1.80 37.17
CA PRO A 191 -21.65 0.53 37.41
C PRO A 191 -22.15 -0.06 36.07
N ALA A 192 -21.87 -1.34 35.88
CA ALA A 192 -22.29 -2.09 34.71
C ALA A 192 -23.82 -2.20 34.66
N THR A 193 -24.45 -1.43 33.80
CA THR A 193 -25.81 -1.69 33.34
C THR A 193 -25.74 -2.58 32.12
N ALA A 194 -26.26 -3.78 32.21
CA ALA A 194 -26.43 -4.72 31.09
C ALA A 194 -27.43 -4.11 30.10
N ILE A 195 -26.92 -3.64 28.96
CA ILE A 195 -27.73 -3.13 27.84
C ILE A 195 -27.07 -3.61 26.56
N ALA A 196 -27.88 -3.85 25.53
CA ALA A 196 -27.51 -4.15 24.17
C ALA A 196 -26.08 -3.66 23.81
N GLY A 197 -25.26 -4.47 23.16
CA GLY A 197 -23.82 -4.27 23.02
C GLY A 197 -23.43 -2.80 22.77
N PRO A 198 -22.34 -2.32 23.33
CA PRO A 198 -21.99 -0.89 23.25
C PRO A 198 -21.90 -0.46 21.80
N ASP A 199 -22.43 0.72 21.49
CA ASP A 199 -22.21 1.34 20.20
C ASP A 199 -20.72 1.75 20.09
N TRP A 200 -19.92 0.88 19.48
CA TRP A 200 -18.48 1.08 19.33
C TRP A 200 -18.11 2.34 18.56
N ARG A 201 -19.03 2.87 17.77
CA ARG A 201 -18.83 4.11 17.02
C ARG A 201 -18.71 5.32 17.94
N THR A 202 -19.53 5.35 19.00
CA THR A 202 -19.57 6.46 19.97
C THR A 202 -18.64 6.25 21.17
N ALA A 203 -18.17 5.01 21.37
CA ALA A 203 -17.23 4.68 22.43
C ALA A 203 -15.87 5.39 22.23
N THR A 204 -15.26 5.84 23.32
CA THR A 204 -13.90 6.42 23.29
C THR A 204 -12.84 5.35 23.02
N ALA A 205 -11.63 5.75 22.63
CA ALA A 205 -10.52 4.82 22.45
C ALA A 205 -10.21 4.05 23.74
N GLU A 206 -10.26 4.72 24.88
CA GLU A 206 -10.04 4.14 26.21
C GLU A 206 -11.11 3.10 26.54
N GLU A 207 -12.37 3.37 26.28
CA GLU A 207 -13.47 2.42 26.51
C GLU A 207 -13.32 1.16 25.65
N ARG A 208 -12.88 1.30 24.40
CA ARG A 208 -12.62 0.15 23.53
C ARG A 208 -11.43 -0.69 24.01
N GLU A 209 -10.36 -0.04 24.51
CA GLU A 209 -9.22 -0.73 25.10
C GLU A 209 -9.61 -1.48 26.36
N HIS A 210 -10.32 -0.82 27.30
CA HIS A 210 -10.83 -1.46 28.50
C HIS A 210 -11.79 -2.62 28.21
N ALA A 211 -12.56 -2.54 27.12
CA ALA A 211 -13.43 -3.64 26.70
C ALA A 211 -12.61 -4.86 26.28
N LEU A 212 -11.51 -4.67 25.55
CA LEU A 212 -10.61 -5.75 25.17
C LEU A 212 -9.90 -6.37 26.37
N ASP A 213 -9.35 -5.56 27.26
CA ASP A 213 -8.67 -6.03 28.48
C ASP A 213 -9.63 -6.84 29.36
N ARG A 214 -10.86 -6.37 29.53
CA ARG A 214 -11.90 -7.10 30.25
C ARG A 214 -12.27 -8.40 29.58
N ALA A 215 -12.43 -8.40 28.26
CA ALA A 215 -12.79 -9.58 27.49
C ALA A 215 -11.68 -10.64 27.54
N LEU A 216 -10.41 -10.22 27.58
CA LEU A 216 -9.26 -11.12 27.78
C LEU A 216 -9.27 -11.70 29.20
N ALA A 217 -9.49 -10.88 30.23
CA ALA A 217 -9.53 -11.32 31.63
C ALA A 217 -10.70 -12.28 31.93
N THR A 218 -11.83 -12.11 31.25
CA THR A 218 -13.04 -12.95 31.45
C THR A 218 -13.16 -14.13 30.47
N GLY A 219 -12.23 -14.26 29.51
CA GLY A 219 -12.26 -15.31 28.49
C GLY A 219 -13.30 -15.09 27.37
N THR A 220 -13.90 -13.87 27.27
CA THR A 220 -14.90 -13.51 26.25
C THR A 220 -14.32 -12.79 25.03
N ALA A 221 -12.98 -12.81 24.88
CA ALA A 221 -12.29 -12.15 23.76
C ALA A 221 -12.79 -12.63 22.40
N ARG A 222 -13.22 -13.88 22.27
CA ARG A 222 -13.79 -14.41 21.04
C ARG A 222 -15.06 -13.68 20.62
N GLU A 223 -15.95 -13.41 21.58
CA GLU A 223 -17.23 -12.73 21.32
C GLU A 223 -16.98 -11.30 20.87
N LEU A 224 -16.10 -10.58 21.58
CA LEU A 224 -15.73 -9.22 21.23
C LEU A 224 -15.05 -9.12 19.85
N LEU A 225 -14.09 -9.99 19.55
CA LEU A 225 -13.36 -9.97 18.30
C LEU A 225 -14.14 -10.50 17.10
N THR A 226 -15.31 -11.10 17.32
CA THR A 226 -16.25 -11.44 16.24
C THR A 226 -17.34 -10.39 16.06
N ASP A 227 -17.39 -9.36 16.90
CA ASP A 227 -18.26 -8.20 16.75
C ASP A 227 -17.72 -7.30 15.61
N PRO A 228 -18.46 -7.11 14.49
CA PRO A 228 -18.02 -6.30 13.36
C PRO A 228 -17.79 -4.84 13.73
N GLY A 229 -18.62 -4.27 14.62
CA GLY A 229 -18.47 -2.90 15.10
C GLY A 229 -17.15 -2.73 15.86
N TYR A 230 -16.80 -3.67 16.73
CA TYR A 230 -15.51 -3.63 17.43
C TYR A 230 -14.32 -3.73 16.47
N LEU A 231 -14.38 -4.59 15.46
CA LEU A 231 -13.32 -4.71 14.45
C LEU A 231 -13.13 -3.42 13.64
N VAL A 232 -14.23 -2.71 13.34
CA VAL A 232 -14.15 -1.43 12.61
C VAL A 232 -13.53 -0.34 13.46
N HIS A 233 -13.93 -0.22 14.72
CA HIS A 233 -13.58 0.94 15.56
C HIS A 233 -12.42 0.68 16.53
N GLY A 234 -12.04 -0.57 16.76
CA GLY A 234 -10.99 -0.96 17.69
C GLY A 234 -9.56 -0.57 17.25
N SER A 235 -8.64 -0.59 18.20
CA SER A 235 -7.22 -0.32 17.96
C SER A 235 -6.60 -1.42 17.08
N VAL A 236 -6.01 -1.02 15.94
CA VAL A 236 -5.35 -1.96 15.03
C VAL A 236 -4.18 -2.67 15.73
N ALA A 237 -3.41 -1.96 16.54
CA ALA A 237 -2.29 -2.54 17.27
C ALA A 237 -2.76 -3.56 18.31
N ALA A 238 -3.78 -3.20 19.13
CA ALA A 238 -4.30 -4.05 20.19
C ALA A 238 -4.94 -5.34 19.62
N ILE A 239 -5.78 -5.21 18.60
CA ILE A 239 -6.39 -6.38 17.93
C ILE A 239 -5.31 -7.24 17.26
N THR A 240 -4.31 -6.63 16.60
CA THR A 240 -3.21 -7.40 15.97
C THR A 240 -2.40 -8.16 17.01
N ALA A 241 -2.09 -7.56 18.15
CA ALA A 241 -1.40 -8.23 19.25
C ALA A 241 -2.21 -9.40 19.81
N THR A 242 -3.50 -9.18 20.07
CA THR A 242 -4.40 -10.22 20.61
C THR A 242 -4.57 -11.38 19.62
N LEU A 243 -4.74 -11.10 18.34
CA LEU A 243 -4.87 -12.15 17.30
C LEU A 243 -3.56 -12.89 17.04
N ALA A 244 -2.41 -12.34 17.41
CA ALA A 244 -1.12 -13.03 17.36
C ALA A 244 -0.98 -14.08 18.47
N ASP A 245 -1.74 -13.95 19.56
CA ASP A 245 -1.73 -14.91 20.64
C ASP A 245 -2.39 -16.23 20.22
N THR A 246 -1.58 -17.27 20.07
CA THR A 246 -2.05 -18.61 19.67
C THR A 246 -2.71 -19.40 20.80
N SER A 247 -2.56 -18.95 22.07
CA SER A 247 -3.23 -19.57 23.22
C SER A 247 -4.75 -19.30 23.23
N LEU A 248 -5.16 -18.19 22.60
CA LEU A 248 -6.57 -17.82 22.47
C LEU A 248 -7.26 -18.68 21.41
N SER A 249 -8.36 -19.34 21.79
CA SER A 249 -9.18 -20.15 20.88
C SER A 249 -10.05 -19.30 19.95
N LEU A 250 -9.40 -18.62 18.99
CA LEU A 250 -10.05 -17.75 18.02
C LEU A 250 -10.20 -18.44 16.66
N PRO A 251 -11.28 -18.13 15.88
CA PRO A 251 -11.47 -18.71 14.55
C PRO A 251 -10.31 -18.39 13.61
N ARG A 252 -9.81 -19.40 12.88
CA ARG A 252 -8.69 -19.23 11.94
C ARG A 252 -9.02 -18.21 10.84
N HIS A 253 -10.24 -18.23 10.30
CA HIS A 253 -10.67 -17.31 9.26
C HIS A 253 -10.67 -15.86 9.74
N LEU A 254 -11.00 -15.58 11.01
CA LEU A 254 -10.88 -14.24 11.59
C LEU A 254 -9.44 -13.74 11.57
N ARG A 255 -8.47 -14.58 11.97
CA ARG A 255 -7.04 -14.25 11.92
C ARG A 255 -6.59 -13.95 10.49
N GLU A 256 -7.05 -14.75 9.50
CA GLU A 256 -6.72 -14.56 8.08
C GLU A 256 -7.32 -13.26 7.52
N VAL A 257 -8.58 -12.95 7.85
CA VAL A 257 -9.25 -11.69 7.47
C VAL A 257 -8.50 -10.50 8.05
N TRP A 258 -8.22 -10.54 9.36
CA TRP A 258 -7.49 -9.45 10.02
C TRP A 258 -6.09 -9.27 9.45
N ALA A 259 -5.31 -10.32 9.31
CA ALA A 259 -3.96 -10.26 8.74
C ALA A 259 -3.94 -9.67 7.32
N THR A 260 -5.03 -9.84 6.57
CA THR A 260 -5.19 -9.25 5.24
C THR A 260 -5.50 -7.75 5.33
N ALA A 261 -6.44 -7.34 6.20
CA ALA A 261 -6.92 -5.97 6.31
C ALA A 261 -6.00 -5.05 7.14
N ALA A 262 -5.43 -5.55 8.25
CA ALA A 262 -4.74 -4.74 9.25
C ALA A 262 -3.62 -3.84 8.70
N PRO A 263 -2.78 -4.27 7.74
CA PRO A 263 -1.79 -3.38 7.15
C PRO A 263 -2.40 -2.15 6.47
N ALA A 264 -3.58 -2.27 5.87
CA ALA A 264 -4.30 -1.15 5.27
C ALA A 264 -5.09 -0.35 6.33
N LEU A 265 -5.70 -1.02 7.31
CA LEU A 265 -6.37 -0.37 8.44
C LEU A 265 -5.45 0.52 9.27
N SER A 266 -4.13 0.29 9.23
CA SER A 266 -3.15 1.11 9.93
C SER A 266 -2.79 2.43 9.21
N PHE A 267 -3.43 2.77 8.08
CA PHE A 267 -3.32 4.12 7.51
C PHE A 267 -3.98 5.15 8.43
N PRO A 268 -3.34 6.29 8.67
CA PRO A 268 -3.96 7.36 9.46
C PRO A 268 -5.12 8.01 8.69
N GLY A 269 -6.13 8.46 9.43
CA GLY A 269 -7.22 9.27 8.89
C GLY A 269 -8.27 8.53 8.07
N LEU A 270 -8.32 7.19 8.13
CA LEU A 270 -9.37 6.42 7.48
C LEU A 270 -10.73 6.70 8.14
N ALA A 271 -11.74 6.98 7.31
CA ALA A 271 -13.12 7.04 7.76
C ALA A 271 -13.63 5.64 8.20
N ASP A 272 -14.63 5.60 9.06
CA ASP A 272 -15.21 4.34 9.54
C ASP A 272 -15.77 3.47 8.40
N SER A 273 -16.37 4.09 7.39
CA SER A 273 -16.84 3.40 6.19
C SER A 273 -15.72 2.78 5.36
N GLU A 274 -14.56 3.44 5.27
CA GLU A 274 -13.37 2.90 4.59
C GLU A 274 -12.78 1.72 5.40
N ARG A 275 -12.73 1.83 6.73
CA ARG A 275 -12.32 0.73 7.61
C ARG A 275 -13.23 -0.48 7.46
N ALA A 276 -14.55 -0.24 7.42
CA ALA A 276 -15.54 -1.29 7.18
C ALA A 276 -15.39 -1.91 5.77
N ALA A 277 -15.17 -1.09 4.73
CA ALA A 277 -14.94 -1.55 3.37
C ALA A 277 -13.68 -2.43 3.24
N LEU A 278 -12.58 -2.06 3.92
CA LEU A 278 -11.36 -2.85 3.99
C LEU A 278 -11.59 -4.22 4.65
N LEU A 279 -12.30 -4.25 5.77
CA LEU A 279 -12.64 -5.49 6.46
C LEU A 279 -13.60 -6.34 5.64
N HIS A 280 -14.63 -5.72 5.03
CA HIS A 280 -15.56 -6.39 4.13
C HIS A 280 -14.82 -7.03 2.94
N ALA A 281 -13.92 -6.30 2.29
CA ALA A 281 -13.13 -6.82 1.18
C ALA A 281 -12.22 -7.98 1.60
N ALA A 282 -11.61 -7.92 2.79
CA ALA A 282 -10.81 -9.00 3.33
C ALA A 282 -11.64 -10.24 3.72
N ALA A 283 -12.86 -10.03 4.22
CA ALA A 283 -13.78 -11.10 4.62
C ALA A 283 -14.44 -11.79 3.41
N THR A 284 -14.69 -11.04 2.32
CA THR A 284 -15.32 -11.56 1.10
C THR A 284 -14.54 -12.76 0.55
N GLY A 285 -15.24 -13.88 0.38
CA GLY A 285 -14.66 -15.15 -0.06
C GLY A 285 -13.89 -15.96 1.00
N ARG A 286 -13.71 -15.42 2.22
CA ARG A 286 -13.06 -16.10 3.37
C ARG A 286 -14.03 -16.41 4.50
N ASP A 287 -14.83 -15.42 4.87
CA ASP A 287 -15.83 -15.48 5.94
C ASP A 287 -17.11 -14.81 5.47
N PRO A 288 -18.03 -15.57 4.84
CA PRO A 288 -19.28 -15.03 4.30
C PRO A 288 -20.17 -14.37 5.35
N LYS A 289 -20.19 -14.89 6.59
CA LYS A 289 -21.01 -14.34 7.68
C LYS A 289 -20.48 -12.96 8.10
N LEU A 290 -19.17 -12.86 8.33
CA LEU A 290 -18.54 -11.58 8.67
C LEU A 290 -18.67 -10.58 7.53
N ALA A 291 -18.53 -11.00 6.28
CA ALA A 291 -18.73 -10.14 5.11
C ALA A 291 -20.17 -9.60 5.04
N GLU A 292 -21.17 -10.44 5.31
CA GLU A 292 -22.57 -10.03 5.34
C GLU A 292 -22.84 -8.98 6.42
N TYR A 293 -22.30 -9.16 7.63
CA TYR A 293 -22.43 -8.19 8.73
C TYR A 293 -21.68 -6.86 8.45
N LEU A 294 -20.53 -6.91 7.78
CA LEU A 294 -19.76 -5.70 7.45
C LEU A 294 -20.32 -4.92 6.26
N ARG A 295 -21.09 -5.56 5.39
CA ARG A 295 -21.64 -4.95 4.17
C ARG A 295 -22.42 -3.65 4.44
N PRO A 296 -23.40 -3.58 5.37
CA PRO A 296 -24.11 -2.34 5.61
C PRO A 296 -23.22 -1.20 6.10
N LEU A 297 -22.15 -1.51 6.85
CA LEU A 297 -21.19 -0.53 7.34
C LEU A 297 -20.27 -0.02 6.21
N ALA A 298 -20.05 -0.84 5.20
CA ALA A 298 -19.22 -0.53 4.04
C ALA A 298 -19.97 0.19 2.91
N GLU A 299 -21.32 0.12 2.86
CA GLU A 299 -22.15 0.68 1.77
C GLU A 299 -22.01 2.20 1.58
N THR A 300 -21.63 2.92 2.63
CA THR A 300 -21.38 4.37 2.56
C THR A 300 -19.99 4.74 2.05
N SER A 301 -19.13 3.75 1.79
CA SER A 301 -17.84 3.96 1.14
C SER A 301 -18.02 4.15 -0.36
N SER A 302 -17.17 4.95 -0.97
CA SER A 302 -17.13 5.15 -2.43
C SER A 302 -16.67 3.91 -3.23
N TRP A 303 -16.38 2.82 -2.55
CA TRP A 303 -16.05 1.53 -3.16
C TRP A 303 -16.47 0.37 -2.26
N THR A 304 -16.88 -0.74 -2.87
CA THR A 304 -17.30 -1.96 -2.16
C THR A 304 -16.78 -3.20 -2.86
N ALA A 305 -16.46 -4.24 -2.07
CA ALA A 305 -16.08 -5.52 -2.65
C ALA A 305 -17.31 -6.23 -3.24
N LEU A 306 -17.18 -6.73 -4.46
CA LEU A 306 -18.19 -7.55 -5.13
C LEU A 306 -17.97 -9.03 -4.82
N TRP A 307 -16.79 -9.51 -5.15
CA TRP A 307 -16.41 -10.90 -4.94
C TRP A 307 -14.89 -11.03 -4.77
N SER A 308 -14.48 -12.17 -4.23
CA SER A 308 -13.07 -12.47 -4.02
C SER A 308 -12.82 -13.97 -4.15
N LEU A 309 -11.71 -14.33 -4.79
CA LEU A 309 -11.22 -15.70 -4.93
C LEU A 309 -9.84 -15.82 -4.25
N PRO A 310 -9.77 -15.81 -2.91
CA PRO A 310 -8.52 -15.66 -2.17
C PRO A 310 -7.56 -16.83 -2.30
N ARG A 311 -8.01 -17.98 -2.79
CA ARG A 311 -7.17 -19.18 -3.00
C ARG A 311 -6.66 -19.31 -4.44
N ARG A 312 -7.11 -18.43 -5.35
CA ARG A 312 -6.71 -18.42 -6.76
C ARG A 312 -5.55 -17.44 -6.96
N LYS A 313 -4.34 -17.88 -6.62
CA LYS A 313 -3.13 -17.10 -6.89
C LYS A 313 -3.02 -16.87 -8.40
N SER A 314 -2.94 -15.62 -8.80
CA SER A 314 -2.85 -15.24 -10.20
C SER A 314 -1.57 -14.44 -10.45
N ALA A 315 -0.89 -14.75 -11.54
CA ALA A 315 0.27 -14.02 -12.01
C ALA A 315 -0.13 -12.83 -12.90
N ALA A 316 -1.18 -12.99 -13.70
CA ALA A 316 -1.63 -12.01 -14.66
C ALA A 316 -3.16 -12.02 -14.81
N LEU A 317 -3.72 -10.89 -15.23
CA LEU A 317 -5.16 -10.65 -15.38
C LEU A 317 -5.41 -9.77 -16.59
N ALA A 318 -6.48 -10.07 -17.33
CA ALA A 318 -7.01 -9.22 -18.38
C ALA A 318 -8.55 -9.27 -18.36
N VAL A 319 -9.21 -8.20 -18.79
CA VAL A 319 -10.66 -8.18 -19.04
C VAL A 319 -10.86 -8.20 -20.56
N LEU A 320 -11.72 -9.12 -21.01
CA LEU A 320 -12.04 -9.22 -22.43
C LEU A 320 -12.91 -8.03 -22.84
N PRO A 321 -12.69 -7.49 -24.06
CA PRO A 321 -13.62 -6.55 -24.67
C PRO A 321 -15.01 -7.22 -24.73
N THR A 322 -16.00 -6.58 -24.13
CA THR A 322 -17.37 -7.12 -24.07
C THR A 322 -18.24 -6.56 -25.19
N ASP A 323 -19.14 -7.41 -25.70
CA ASP A 323 -20.36 -6.92 -26.34
C ASP A 323 -21.17 -6.15 -25.25
N PRO A 324 -21.69 -4.95 -25.51
CA PRO A 324 -22.45 -4.15 -24.53
C PRO A 324 -23.60 -4.88 -23.84
N ALA A 325 -24.08 -5.97 -24.41
CA ALA A 325 -25.19 -6.78 -23.88
C ALA A 325 -24.75 -8.04 -23.11
N GLY A 326 -23.45 -8.36 -23.04
CA GLY A 326 -22.94 -9.60 -22.42
C GLY A 326 -22.36 -9.40 -21.03
N PRO A 327 -22.39 -10.43 -20.15
CA PRO A 327 -21.65 -10.38 -18.90
C PRO A 327 -20.16 -10.26 -19.19
N GLY A 328 -19.52 -9.21 -18.67
CA GLY A 328 -18.08 -9.01 -18.81
C GLY A 328 -17.30 -10.23 -18.29
N THR A 329 -16.18 -10.53 -18.93
CA THR A 329 -15.34 -11.68 -18.59
C THR A 329 -13.92 -11.24 -18.24
N ALA A 330 -13.46 -11.63 -17.05
CA ALA A 330 -12.06 -11.53 -16.66
C ALA A 330 -11.35 -12.85 -16.94
N VAL A 331 -10.14 -12.79 -17.48
CA VAL A 331 -9.27 -13.95 -17.68
C VAL A 331 -8.05 -13.82 -16.77
N ALA A 332 -7.83 -14.82 -15.95
CA ALA A 332 -6.69 -14.88 -15.05
C ALA A 332 -5.77 -16.04 -15.43
N ALA A 333 -4.46 -15.81 -15.38
CA ALA A 333 -3.45 -16.85 -15.52
C ALA A 333 -2.81 -17.16 -14.17
N ASP A 334 -2.70 -18.45 -13.82
CA ASP A 334 -1.92 -18.87 -12.66
C ASP A 334 -0.41 -18.88 -12.97
N THR A 335 0.42 -19.17 -11.98
CA THR A 335 1.89 -19.19 -12.13
C THR A 335 2.41 -20.29 -13.06
N LEU A 336 1.56 -21.22 -13.48
CA LEU A 336 1.86 -22.31 -14.42
C LEU A 336 1.27 -22.05 -15.82
N GLY A 337 0.67 -20.86 -16.04
CA GLY A 337 0.08 -20.48 -17.32
C GLY A 337 -1.31 -21.05 -17.57
N ARG A 338 -1.94 -21.69 -16.58
CA ARG A 338 -3.32 -22.18 -16.74
C ARG A 338 -4.28 -21.00 -16.66
N LEU A 339 -5.18 -20.93 -17.63
CA LEU A 339 -6.16 -19.86 -17.75
C LEU A 339 -7.48 -20.25 -17.08
N THR A 340 -8.13 -19.26 -16.48
CA THR A 340 -9.50 -19.35 -15.99
C THR A 340 -10.26 -18.08 -16.35
N CYS A 341 -11.44 -18.25 -16.93
CA CYS A 341 -12.37 -17.16 -17.24
C CYS A 341 -13.38 -17.03 -16.11
N HIS A 342 -13.59 -15.81 -15.65
CA HIS A 342 -14.50 -15.49 -14.55
C HIS A 342 -15.50 -14.42 -14.97
N SER A 343 -16.75 -14.55 -14.52
CA SER A 343 -17.75 -13.50 -14.66
C SER A 343 -17.34 -12.28 -13.83
N LEU A 344 -17.46 -11.07 -14.41
CA LEU A 344 -17.16 -9.82 -13.70
C LEU A 344 -18.14 -9.55 -12.57
N THR A 345 -19.38 -10.01 -12.67
CA THR A 345 -20.45 -9.69 -11.70
C THR A 345 -20.35 -10.47 -10.41
N ASP A 346 -19.98 -11.76 -10.48
CA ASP A 346 -20.04 -12.69 -9.35
C ASP A 346 -18.76 -13.55 -9.14
N GLY A 347 -17.77 -13.42 -10.02
CA GLY A 347 -16.52 -14.17 -9.95
C GLY A 347 -16.65 -15.66 -10.30
N ARG A 348 -17.83 -16.12 -10.74
CA ARG A 348 -18.05 -17.51 -11.11
C ARG A 348 -17.14 -17.90 -12.27
N THR A 349 -16.52 -19.08 -12.20
CA THR A 349 -15.73 -19.63 -13.30
C THR A 349 -16.65 -20.00 -14.47
N LEU A 350 -16.40 -19.38 -15.62
CA LEU A 350 -17.16 -19.59 -16.86
C LEU A 350 -16.52 -20.67 -17.73
N ALA A 351 -15.19 -20.63 -17.83
CA ALA A 351 -14.41 -21.55 -18.64
C ALA A 351 -12.98 -21.68 -18.11
N SER A 352 -12.29 -22.74 -18.52
CA SER A 352 -10.86 -22.94 -18.28
C SER A 352 -10.21 -23.35 -19.60
N PRO A 353 -9.89 -22.35 -20.47
CA PRO A 353 -9.27 -22.63 -21.76
C PRO A 353 -7.92 -23.32 -21.58
N ASP A 354 -7.60 -24.25 -22.49
CA ASP A 354 -6.28 -24.83 -22.57
C ASP A 354 -5.36 -23.85 -23.35
N SER A 355 -4.26 -23.43 -22.72
CA SER A 355 -3.28 -22.55 -23.38
C SER A 355 -2.36 -23.28 -24.37
N GLY A 356 -2.48 -24.60 -24.47
CA GLY A 356 -1.76 -25.46 -25.43
C GLY A 356 -0.29 -25.71 -25.06
N THR A 357 0.47 -24.70 -24.68
CA THR A 357 1.88 -24.82 -24.31
C THR A 357 2.14 -24.31 -22.88
N PRO A 358 2.97 -25.01 -22.08
CA PRO A 358 3.40 -24.50 -20.78
C PRO A 358 4.18 -23.21 -20.95
N TRP A 359 3.84 -22.17 -20.16
CA TRP A 359 4.51 -20.88 -20.11
C TRP A 359 4.44 -20.29 -18.70
N THR A 360 5.30 -19.36 -18.38
CA THR A 360 5.32 -18.70 -17.06
C THR A 360 4.85 -17.25 -17.21
N PRO A 361 3.56 -16.97 -17.00
CA PRO A 361 2.98 -15.67 -17.27
C PRO A 361 3.57 -14.59 -16.34
N GLU A 362 3.86 -13.45 -16.91
CA GLU A 362 4.19 -12.21 -16.19
C GLU A 362 3.09 -11.16 -16.40
N ALA A 363 2.52 -11.09 -17.60
CA ALA A 363 1.41 -10.19 -17.91
C ALA A 363 0.46 -10.79 -18.96
N LEU A 364 -0.77 -10.29 -18.98
CA LEU A 364 -1.82 -10.59 -19.96
C LEU A 364 -2.44 -9.29 -20.48
N ALA A 365 -2.74 -9.26 -21.78
CA ALA A 365 -3.52 -8.20 -22.39
C ALA A 365 -4.58 -8.80 -23.33
N ALA A 366 -5.80 -8.28 -23.28
CA ALA A 366 -6.87 -8.73 -24.18
C ALA A 366 -6.74 -8.02 -25.53
N LEU A 367 -6.56 -8.80 -26.58
CA LEU A 367 -6.43 -8.30 -27.94
C LEU A 367 -7.79 -8.28 -28.66
N THR A 368 -8.54 -9.38 -28.51
CA THR A 368 -9.90 -9.55 -29.03
C THR A 368 -10.74 -10.30 -28.00
N PRO A 369 -12.06 -10.41 -28.16
CA PRO A 369 -12.88 -11.22 -27.26
C PRO A 369 -12.46 -12.70 -27.16
N THR A 370 -11.70 -13.19 -28.13
CA THR A 370 -11.30 -14.61 -28.24
C THR A 370 -9.80 -14.85 -28.24
N CYS A 371 -8.97 -13.79 -28.15
CA CYS A 371 -7.51 -13.93 -28.17
C CYS A 371 -6.84 -12.94 -27.22
N LEU A 372 -5.89 -13.44 -26.43
CA LEU A 372 -5.03 -12.67 -25.55
C LEU A 372 -3.60 -12.61 -26.09
N LEU A 373 -2.85 -11.62 -25.67
CA LEU A 373 -1.38 -11.61 -25.66
C LEU A 373 -0.89 -11.92 -24.26
N GLY A 374 -0.11 -12.97 -24.10
CA GLY A 374 0.59 -13.31 -22.88
C GLY A 374 2.06 -12.96 -22.99
N LEU A 375 2.61 -12.30 -21.97
CA LEU A 375 4.05 -12.07 -21.83
C LEU A 375 4.59 -13.01 -20.76
N ASP A 376 5.65 -13.76 -21.08
CA ASP A 376 6.31 -14.63 -20.13
C ASP A 376 7.54 -13.96 -19.48
N ARG A 377 8.11 -14.62 -18.47
CA ARG A 377 9.29 -14.13 -17.73
C ARG A 377 10.56 -14.03 -18.58
N SER A 378 10.61 -14.70 -19.70
CA SER A 378 11.72 -14.63 -20.65
C SER A 378 11.57 -13.46 -21.63
N GLY A 379 10.46 -12.71 -21.53
CA GLY A 379 10.13 -11.62 -22.41
C GLY A 379 9.51 -12.07 -23.74
N ILE A 380 9.12 -13.32 -23.85
CA ILE A 380 8.49 -13.89 -25.05
C ILE A 380 6.99 -13.62 -25.02
N LEU A 381 6.45 -13.15 -26.13
CA LEU A 381 5.02 -12.99 -26.34
C LEU A 381 4.39 -14.27 -26.90
N HIS A 382 3.26 -14.61 -26.32
CA HIS A 382 2.43 -15.75 -26.73
C HIS A 382 1.05 -15.26 -27.17
N PRO A 383 0.59 -15.53 -28.40
CA PRO A 383 -0.81 -15.35 -28.75
C PRO A 383 -1.59 -16.52 -28.14
N VAL A 384 -2.58 -16.20 -27.32
CA VAL A 384 -3.32 -17.20 -26.53
C VAL A 384 -4.80 -17.19 -26.97
N PRO A 385 -5.23 -18.11 -27.85
CA PRO A 385 -6.63 -18.25 -28.21
C PRO A 385 -7.43 -18.83 -27.04
N LEU A 386 -8.58 -18.24 -26.74
CA LEU A 386 -9.51 -18.70 -25.69
C LEU A 386 -10.54 -19.72 -26.18
N THR A 387 -10.62 -19.89 -27.49
CA THR A 387 -11.53 -20.80 -28.19
C THR A 387 -10.75 -21.50 -29.29
N THR A 388 -11.43 -22.34 -30.05
CA THR A 388 -10.88 -22.97 -31.28
C THR A 388 -10.69 -21.99 -32.45
N ALA A 389 -10.92 -20.69 -32.22
CA ALA A 389 -10.70 -19.65 -33.21
C ALA A 389 -9.21 -19.52 -33.58
N THR A 390 -8.95 -19.15 -34.81
CA THR A 390 -7.60 -18.90 -35.30
C THR A 390 -7.01 -17.65 -34.66
N VAL A 391 -5.70 -17.68 -34.38
CA VAL A 391 -4.96 -16.49 -33.93
C VAL A 391 -5.06 -15.40 -35.01
N PRO A 392 -5.42 -14.16 -34.65
CA PRO A 392 -5.43 -13.04 -35.59
C PRO A 392 -4.06 -12.87 -36.26
N SER A 393 -4.04 -12.60 -37.55
CA SER A 393 -2.79 -12.42 -38.33
C SER A 393 -1.91 -11.28 -37.74
N SER A 394 -2.54 -10.22 -37.27
CA SER A 394 -1.85 -9.12 -36.57
C SER A 394 -1.13 -9.58 -35.32
N ALA A 395 -1.76 -10.44 -34.49
CA ALA A 395 -1.14 -11.01 -33.30
C ALA A 395 0.01 -11.94 -33.66
N ALA A 396 -0.15 -12.78 -34.67
CA ALA A 396 0.90 -13.68 -35.13
C ALA A 396 2.11 -12.90 -35.67
N HIS A 397 1.88 -11.85 -36.45
CA HIS A 397 2.94 -10.98 -36.99
C HIS A 397 3.68 -10.25 -35.88
N LEU A 398 2.95 -9.59 -34.95
CA LEU A 398 3.52 -8.89 -33.82
C LEU A 398 4.38 -9.82 -32.97
N THR A 399 3.87 -11.00 -32.60
CA THR A 399 4.61 -11.94 -31.74
C THR A 399 5.86 -12.47 -32.44
N LEU A 400 5.83 -12.76 -33.73
CA LEU A 400 6.99 -13.20 -34.49
C LEU A 400 8.11 -12.15 -34.47
N HIS A 401 7.78 -10.91 -34.82
CA HIS A 401 8.76 -9.82 -34.90
C HIS A 401 9.28 -9.43 -33.51
N HIS A 402 8.40 -9.34 -32.51
CA HIS A 402 8.79 -9.02 -31.14
C HIS A 402 9.73 -10.08 -30.57
N ASN A 403 9.38 -11.36 -30.70
CA ASN A 403 10.19 -12.47 -30.17
C ASN A 403 11.54 -12.55 -30.87
N ALA A 404 11.60 -12.33 -32.17
CA ALA A 404 12.88 -12.26 -32.92
C ALA A 404 13.78 -11.13 -32.38
N ALA A 405 13.22 -9.95 -32.13
CA ALA A 405 13.95 -8.81 -31.55
C ALA A 405 14.44 -9.10 -30.13
N THR A 406 13.60 -9.70 -29.27
CA THR A 406 13.93 -10.07 -27.88
C THR A 406 15.06 -11.10 -27.83
N LEU A 407 15.02 -12.11 -28.69
CA LEU A 407 16.08 -13.12 -28.78
C LEU A 407 17.41 -12.54 -29.30
N ALA A 408 17.34 -11.53 -30.16
CA ALA A 408 18.53 -10.82 -30.67
C ALA A 408 19.16 -9.87 -29.65
N SER A 409 18.39 -9.38 -28.66
CA SER A 409 18.83 -8.43 -27.63
C SER A 409 18.35 -8.81 -26.23
N PRO A 410 18.91 -9.87 -25.63
CA PRO A 410 18.44 -10.37 -24.32
C PRO A 410 18.59 -9.37 -23.16
N ALA A 411 19.37 -8.31 -23.35
CA ALA A 411 19.54 -7.24 -22.34
C ALA A 411 18.31 -6.33 -22.20
N ASP A 412 17.38 -6.38 -23.14
CA ASP A 412 16.22 -5.49 -23.23
C ASP A 412 14.92 -6.26 -22.92
N LEU A 413 14.94 -7.09 -21.87
CA LEU A 413 13.81 -7.94 -21.53
C LEU A 413 12.52 -7.13 -21.38
N PRO A 414 11.45 -7.52 -22.10
CA PRO A 414 10.12 -7.00 -21.89
C PRO A 414 9.62 -7.26 -20.47
N THR A 415 8.90 -6.29 -19.91
CA THR A 415 8.46 -6.29 -18.51
C THR A 415 6.95 -6.18 -18.36
N ALA A 416 6.25 -5.62 -19.35
CA ALA A 416 4.80 -5.46 -19.30
C ALA A 416 4.21 -5.40 -20.71
N VAL A 417 2.93 -5.79 -20.83
CA VAL A 417 2.16 -5.75 -22.08
C VAL A 417 0.77 -5.17 -21.84
N ALA A 418 0.29 -4.37 -22.78
CA ALA A 418 -1.10 -3.91 -22.86
C ALA A 418 -1.59 -4.02 -24.30
N ALA A 419 -2.90 -4.11 -24.49
CA ALA A 419 -3.51 -4.09 -25.81
C ALA A 419 -4.87 -3.38 -25.75
N GLY A 420 -5.20 -2.75 -26.84
CA GLY A 420 -6.52 -2.22 -27.17
C GLY A 420 -6.94 -2.72 -28.55
N PRO A 421 -8.09 -2.27 -29.08
CA PRO A 421 -8.60 -2.72 -30.38
C PRO A 421 -7.69 -2.41 -31.57
N ARG A 422 -6.90 -1.35 -31.50
CA ARG A 422 -6.07 -0.86 -32.63
C ARG A 422 -4.57 -0.93 -32.36
N HIS A 423 -4.16 -1.03 -31.10
CA HIS A 423 -2.76 -1.00 -30.72
C HIS A 423 -2.43 -2.04 -29.65
N ALA A 424 -1.18 -2.52 -29.69
CA ALA A 424 -0.57 -3.24 -28.58
C ALA A 424 0.71 -2.55 -28.15
N ALA A 425 0.96 -2.51 -26.85
CA ALA A 425 2.13 -1.87 -26.25
C ALA A 425 2.94 -2.89 -25.46
N VAL A 426 4.23 -2.95 -25.71
CA VAL A 426 5.18 -3.79 -24.96
C VAL A 426 6.24 -2.90 -24.34
N ALA A 427 6.39 -2.96 -23.04
CA ALA A 427 7.36 -2.17 -22.29
C ALA A 427 8.58 -3.00 -21.91
N ASP A 428 9.74 -2.35 -21.70
CA ASP A 428 11.01 -3.02 -21.43
C ASP A 428 11.72 -2.54 -20.15
N GLY A 429 12.81 -3.26 -19.81
CA GLY A 429 13.66 -2.98 -18.67
C GLY A 429 14.50 -1.70 -18.78
N ARG A 430 14.53 -1.04 -19.92
CA ARG A 430 15.26 0.23 -20.14
C ARG A 430 14.36 1.47 -20.10
N GLY A 431 13.07 1.31 -19.82
CA GLY A 431 12.15 2.44 -19.72
C GLY A 431 11.49 2.82 -21.05
N ARG A 432 11.57 1.98 -22.07
CA ARG A 432 10.97 2.20 -23.38
C ARG A 432 9.68 1.41 -23.51
N VAL A 433 8.82 1.89 -24.41
CA VAL A 433 7.61 1.21 -24.85
C VAL A 433 7.60 1.10 -26.36
N HIS A 434 7.29 -0.09 -26.86
CA HIS A 434 7.13 -0.41 -28.26
C HIS A 434 5.64 -0.49 -28.57
N LEU A 435 5.11 0.52 -29.26
CA LEU A 435 3.69 0.62 -29.62
C LEU A 435 3.48 0.08 -31.03
N TRP A 436 2.75 -1.00 -31.15
CA TRP A 436 2.44 -1.70 -32.39
C TRP A 436 1.06 -1.33 -32.91
N PRO A 437 0.90 -0.85 -34.16
CA PRO A 437 -0.41 -0.70 -34.80
C PRO A 437 -0.91 -2.08 -35.29
N LEU A 438 -2.08 -2.50 -34.83
CA LEU A 438 -2.62 -3.83 -35.13
C LEU A 438 -3.27 -3.92 -36.54
N HIS A 439 -3.61 -2.78 -37.15
CA HIS A 439 -4.18 -2.73 -38.49
C HIS A 439 -3.12 -2.72 -39.60
N SER A 440 -1.87 -2.39 -39.25
CA SER A 440 -0.72 -2.39 -40.19
C SER A 440 0.54 -2.85 -39.45
N PRO A 441 0.56 -4.09 -38.92
CA PRO A 441 1.65 -4.58 -38.07
C PRO A 441 3.00 -4.67 -38.81
N GLU A 442 2.98 -4.70 -40.16
CA GLU A 442 4.17 -4.68 -41.03
C GLU A 442 4.98 -3.37 -40.93
N THR A 443 4.38 -2.27 -40.47
CA THR A 443 5.10 -1.00 -40.31
C THR A 443 6.08 -1.03 -39.12
N GLY A 444 6.01 -2.07 -38.30
CA GLY A 444 6.81 -2.20 -37.09
C GLY A 444 6.34 -1.30 -35.93
N PRO A 445 6.98 -1.41 -34.76
CA PRO A 445 6.60 -0.64 -33.59
C PRO A 445 7.19 0.77 -33.62
N ARG A 446 6.45 1.73 -33.08
CA ARG A 446 6.99 3.00 -32.65
C ARG A 446 7.60 2.84 -31.26
N THR A 447 8.90 3.13 -31.09
CA THR A 447 9.57 3.11 -29.80
C THR A 447 9.51 4.48 -29.14
N ILE A 448 9.10 4.52 -27.86
CA ILE A 448 8.90 5.73 -27.07
C ILE A 448 9.69 5.57 -25.76
N GLU A 449 10.56 6.51 -25.45
CA GLU A 449 11.32 6.53 -24.20
C GLU A 449 10.57 7.36 -23.15
N LEU A 450 10.11 6.73 -22.07
CA LEU A 450 9.28 7.35 -21.04
C LEU A 450 9.93 7.38 -19.66
N HIS A 451 10.76 6.40 -19.33
CA HIS A 451 11.37 6.27 -18.02
C HIS A 451 12.90 6.15 -18.11
N ARG A 452 13.58 6.47 -17.00
CA ARG A 452 15.03 6.29 -16.85
C ARG A 452 15.42 4.91 -16.30
N SER A 453 14.42 4.10 -15.96
CA SER A 453 14.54 2.77 -15.37
C SER A 453 13.46 1.85 -15.93
N ALA A 454 13.48 0.58 -15.56
CA ALA A 454 12.53 -0.40 -16.05
C ALA A 454 11.07 0.05 -15.86
N VAL A 455 10.25 -0.16 -16.89
CA VAL A 455 8.80 -0.02 -16.79
C VAL A 455 8.25 -1.19 -15.99
N THR A 456 7.41 -0.92 -15.00
CA THR A 456 6.79 -1.96 -14.15
C THR A 456 5.39 -2.34 -14.62
N ALA A 457 4.71 -1.43 -15.31
CA ALA A 457 3.36 -1.64 -15.81
C ALA A 457 3.08 -0.71 -17.00
N VAL A 458 2.22 -1.16 -17.91
CA VAL A 458 1.75 -0.38 -19.06
C VAL A 458 0.24 -0.59 -19.24
N SER A 459 -0.44 0.45 -19.66
CA SER A 459 -1.85 0.38 -20.09
C SER A 459 -2.05 1.28 -21.29
N CYS A 460 -2.90 0.89 -22.23
CA CYS A 460 -3.26 1.70 -23.39
C CYS A 460 -4.78 1.74 -23.56
N LEU A 461 -5.27 2.88 -24.02
CA LEU A 461 -6.67 3.13 -24.30
C LEU A 461 -6.81 3.79 -25.68
N ASP A 462 -7.48 3.11 -26.59
CA ASP A 462 -7.88 3.70 -27.87
C ASP A 462 -9.08 4.62 -27.64
N LEU A 463 -8.97 5.88 -28.07
CA LEU A 463 -10.03 6.87 -28.10
C LEU A 463 -10.51 7.08 -29.53
N PRO A 464 -11.49 6.28 -30.01
CA PRO A 464 -11.90 6.29 -31.43
C PRO A 464 -12.41 7.66 -31.90
N GLN A 465 -13.14 8.37 -31.01
CA GLN A 465 -13.71 9.69 -31.32
C GLN A 465 -12.63 10.76 -31.51
N ALA A 466 -11.53 10.68 -30.76
CA ALA A 466 -10.38 11.58 -30.90
C ALA A 466 -9.36 11.09 -31.94
N GLY A 467 -9.52 9.87 -32.49
CA GLY A 467 -8.53 9.24 -33.34
C GLY A 467 -7.18 8.99 -32.67
N ALA A 468 -7.15 8.99 -31.35
CA ALA A 468 -5.94 8.98 -30.51
C ALA A 468 -5.83 7.71 -29.69
N VAL A 469 -4.61 7.44 -29.21
CA VAL A 469 -4.28 6.41 -28.21
C VAL A 469 -3.63 7.09 -27.01
N LEU A 470 -4.15 6.84 -25.83
CA LEU A 470 -3.49 7.17 -24.58
C LEU A 470 -2.65 5.99 -24.13
N LEU A 471 -1.37 6.21 -23.90
CA LEU A 471 -0.43 5.25 -23.35
C LEU A 471 0.02 5.71 -21.98
N VAL A 472 -0.20 4.89 -20.96
CA VAL A 472 0.22 5.19 -19.59
C VAL A 472 1.20 4.12 -19.11
N THR A 473 2.27 4.56 -18.45
CA THR A 473 3.34 3.70 -17.96
C THR A 473 3.69 4.02 -16.52
N GLY A 474 4.04 2.98 -15.76
CA GLY A 474 4.63 3.09 -14.43
C GLY A 474 6.06 2.58 -14.45
N GLY A 475 6.99 3.28 -13.79
CA GLY A 475 8.41 2.91 -13.78
C GLY A 475 8.97 2.64 -12.37
N LEU A 476 10.12 1.95 -12.31
CA LEU A 476 10.89 1.77 -11.08
C LEU A 476 11.44 3.09 -10.52
N ASP A 477 11.38 4.18 -11.29
CA ASP A 477 11.68 5.54 -10.83
C ASP A 477 10.56 6.15 -9.96
N GLY A 478 9.49 5.37 -9.68
CA GLY A 478 8.34 5.82 -8.88
C GLY A 478 7.43 6.80 -9.59
N THR A 479 7.55 6.93 -10.92
CA THR A 479 6.72 7.83 -11.72
C THR A 479 5.68 7.09 -12.54
N VAL A 480 4.56 7.77 -12.77
CA VAL A 480 3.54 7.38 -13.76
C VAL A 480 3.53 8.44 -14.87
N ARG A 481 3.71 8.01 -16.12
CA ARG A 481 3.81 8.91 -17.28
C ARG A 481 2.72 8.61 -18.30
N LEU A 482 2.26 9.66 -18.95
CA LEU A 482 1.28 9.61 -20.03
C LEU A 482 1.94 10.08 -21.33
N TRP A 483 1.63 9.36 -22.40
CA TRP A 483 1.91 9.72 -23.78
C TRP A 483 0.63 9.69 -24.59
N ASP A 484 0.45 10.66 -25.48
CA ASP A 484 -0.71 10.79 -26.35
C ASP A 484 -0.28 10.70 -27.82
N SER A 485 -0.91 9.83 -28.59
CA SER A 485 -0.61 9.68 -30.03
C SER A 485 -1.04 10.87 -30.87
N ALA A 486 -2.03 11.66 -30.44
CA ALA A 486 -2.50 12.84 -31.18
C ALA A 486 -1.44 13.94 -31.23
N THR A 487 -0.74 14.16 -30.13
CA THR A 487 0.38 15.11 -30.06
C THR A 487 1.72 14.47 -30.42
N ALA A 488 1.78 13.13 -30.36
CA ALA A 488 3.00 12.35 -30.49
C ALA A 488 4.09 12.65 -29.44
N GLU A 489 3.70 13.23 -28.30
CA GLU A 489 4.56 13.70 -27.24
C GLU A 489 4.17 13.07 -25.88
N ALA A 490 5.16 12.89 -25.01
CA ALA A 490 4.90 12.61 -23.61
C ALA A 490 4.54 13.90 -22.87
N LEU A 491 3.66 13.83 -21.89
CA LEU A 491 3.45 14.96 -20.99
C LEU A 491 4.78 15.37 -20.35
N PRO A 492 5.11 16.66 -20.28
CA PRO A 492 6.39 17.15 -19.73
C PRO A 492 6.62 16.70 -18.29
N SER A 493 5.54 16.70 -17.49
CA SER A 493 5.55 16.23 -16.12
C SER A 493 4.90 14.84 -16.00
N PRO A 494 5.37 13.98 -15.08
CA PRO A 494 4.65 12.76 -14.79
C PRO A 494 3.24 13.06 -14.27
N VAL A 495 2.28 12.17 -14.53
CA VAL A 495 0.94 12.20 -13.94
C VAL A 495 1.05 12.14 -12.42
N GLU A 496 1.97 11.30 -11.93
CA GLU A 496 2.24 11.16 -10.51
C GLU A 496 3.69 10.72 -10.27
N SER A 497 4.26 11.17 -9.13
CA SER A 497 5.59 10.77 -8.68
C SER A 497 5.56 10.49 -7.17
N ARG A 498 5.99 9.27 -6.77
CA ARG A 498 5.98 8.83 -5.37
C ARG A 498 7.23 8.03 -5.02
N LYS A 499 7.47 7.87 -3.71
CA LYS A 499 8.48 6.92 -3.20
C LYS A 499 8.03 5.46 -3.37
N ALA A 500 6.72 5.21 -3.29
CA ALA A 500 6.13 3.91 -3.59
C ALA A 500 6.27 3.61 -5.09
N LEU A 501 6.30 2.33 -5.46
CA LEU A 501 6.42 1.91 -6.85
C LEU A 501 5.05 1.58 -7.44
N PRO A 502 4.75 2.01 -8.68
CA PRO A 502 3.57 1.53 -9.38
C PRO A 502 3.74 0.05 -9.72
N THR A 503 2.78 -0.79 -9.33
CA THR A 503 2.85 -2.25 -9.51
C THR A 503 1.95 -2.76 -10.62
N ALA A 504 0.87 -2.03 -10.93
CA ALA A 504 -0.06 -2.35 -12.00
C ALA A 504 -0.86 -1.11 -12.40
N LEU A 505 -1.35 -1.07 -13.62
CA LEU A 505 -2.14 0.01 -14.20
C LEU A 505 -3.41 -0.54 -14.84
N GLY A 506 -4.51 0.19 -14.73
CA GLY A 506 -5.75 -0.04 -15.46
C GLY A 506 -6.27 1.29 -16.00
N LEU A 507 -6.62 1.32 -17.27
CA LEU A 507 -7.13 2.52 -17.95
C LEU A 507 -8.46 2.19 -18.63
N ALA A 508 -9.46 3.01 -18.40
CA ALA A 508 -10.78 2.83 -18.99
C ALA A 508 -11.39 4.17 -19.40
N ASP A 509 -12.17 4.15 -20.47
CA ASP A 509 -13.06 5.24 -20.83
C ASP A 509 -14.38 5.06 -20.08
N THR A 510 -14.74 6.05 -19.28
CA THR A 510 -15.96 6.05 -18.46
C THR A 510 -16.94 7.11 -18.97
N GLU A 511 -18.17 7.12 -18.46
CA GLU A 511 -19.13 8.18 -18.81
C GLU A 511 -18.60 9.60 -18.49
N ALA A 512 -17.72 9.72 -17.47
CA ALA A 512 -17.08 10.99 -17.12
C ALA A 512 -15.81 11.29 -17.94
N GLY A 513 -15.35 10.35 -18.77
CA GLY A 513 -14.10 10.42 -19.52
C GLY A 513 -13.05 9.40 -19.05
N PRO A 514 -11.82 9.47 -19.56
CA PRO A 514 -10.78 8.51 -19.28
C PRO A 514 -10.31 8.58 -17.82
N VAL A 515 -10.34 7.41 -17.16
CA VAL A 515 -9.90 7.20 -15.77
C VAL A 515 -8.74 6.22 -15.73
N LEU A 516 -7.68 6.60 -15.05
CA LEU A 516 -6.50 5.78 -14.78
C LEU A 516 -6.53 5.26 -13.34
N ALA A 517 -6.42 3.96 -13.16
CA ALA A 517 -6.17 3.33 -11.88
C ALA A 517 -4.70 2.91 -11.77
N VAL A 518 -4.04 3.28 -10.69
CA VAL A 518 -2.65 2.95 -10.40
C VAL A 518 -2.58 2.18 -9.08
N ALA A 519 -2.17 0.92 -9.11
CA ALA A 519 -1.85 0.18 -7.90
C ALA A 519 -0.42 0.49 -7.46
N TRP A 520 -0.24 0.84 -6.19
CA TRP A 520 1.05 1.17 -5.59
C TRP A 520 1.53 0.09 -4.62
N SER A 521 2.84 -0.03 -4.46
CA SER A 521 3.48 -1.00 -3.56
C SER A 521 3.12 -0.79 -2.07
N ASP A 522 2.57 0.38 -1.71
CA ASP A 522 2.16 0.72 -0.34
C ASP A 522 0.70 0.34 0.00
N ARG A 523 0.04 -0.47 -0.83
CA ARG A 523 -1.36 -0.90 -0.70
C ARG A 523 -2.37 0.25 -0.87
N ARG A 524 -2.08 1.17 -1.78
CA ARG A 524 -3.03 2.16 -2.26
C ARG A 524 -3.30 1.96 -3.74
N ILE A 525 -4.52 2.26 -4.13
CA ILE A 525 -4.90 2.43 -5.53
C ILE A 525 -5.25 3.90 -5.70
N HIS A 526 -4.59 4.56 -6.63
CA HIS A 526 -4.88 5.94 -6.99
C HIS A 526 -5.69 5.94 -8.29
N LEU A 527 -6.81 6.66 -8.26
CA LEU A 527 -7.66 6.88 -9.41
C LEU A 527 -7.48 8.31 -9.89
N TRP A 528 -7.08 8.46 -11.14
CA TRP A 528 -6.90 9.75 -11.79
C TRP A 528 -7.98 9.96 -12.83
N HIS A 529 -8.76 11.02 -12.72
CA HIS A 529 -9.61 11.50 -13.80
C HIS A 529 -8.76 12.35 -14.73
N LEU A 530 -8.35 11.80 -15.88
CA LEU A 530 -7.29 12.37 -16.71
C LEU A 530 -7.63 13.74 -17.31
N LEU A 531 -8.91 14.03 -17.56
CA LEU A 531 -9.33 15.32 -18.12
C LEU A 531 -9.34 16.45 -17.07
N SER A 532 -9.68 16.15 -15.81
CA SER A 532 -9.76 17.18 -14.76
C SER A 532 -8.53 17.24 -13.86
N GLY A 533 -7.66 16.21 -13.90
CA GLY A 533 -6.53 16.08 -13.01
C GLY A 533 -6.91 15.76 -11.55
N ARG A 534 -8.16 15.37 -11.28
CA ARG A 534 -8.60 14.96 -9.93
C ARG A 534 -8.03 13.62 -9.56
N LEU A 535 -7.64 13.49 -8.29
CA LEU A 535 -7.09 12.27 -7.70
C LEU A 535 -7.95 11.79 -6.54
N ALA A 536 -8.35 10.52 -6.57
CA ALA A 536 -8.89 9.81 -5.42
C ALA A 536 -7.94 8.68 -5.01
N ALA A 537 -7.65 8.55 -3.71
CA ALA A 537 -6.77 7.54 -3.17
C ALA A 537 -7.56 6.51 -2.37
N LEU A 538 -7.54 5.26 -2.79
CA LEU A 538 -8.24 4.16 -2.14
C LEU A 538 -7.24 3.24 -1.42
N PRO A 539 -7.43 2.96 -0.11
CA PRO A 539 -6.69 1.90 0.55
C PRO A 539 -7.17 0.53 0.04
N THR A 540 -6.26 -0.43 -0.10
CA THR A 540 -6.62 -1.81 -0.47
C THR A 540 -6.03 -2.83 0.49
N PRO A 541 -6.78 -3.87 0.89
CA PRO A 541 -6.24 -4.93 1.73
C PRO A 541 -5.29 -5.85 0.97
N HIS A 542 -5.29 -5.81 -0.36
CA HIS A 542 -4.53 -6.70 -1.23
C HIS A 542 -3.37 -6.01 -1.93
N LEU A 543 -2.31 -6.75 -2.20
CA LEU A 543 -1.19 -6.29 -3.02
C LEU A 543 -1.33 -6.88 -4.43
N GLY A 544 -1.75 -6.06 -5.39
CA GLY A 544 -1.95 -6.47 -6.78
C GLY A 544 -0.67 -6.41 -7.60
N ARG A 545 -0.52 -7.40 -8.50
CA ARG A 545 0.46 -7.42 -9.58
C ARG A 545 -0.17 -7.14 -10.94
N ALA A 546 -1.49 -7.32 -11.02
CA ALA A 546 -2.29 -6.98 -12.18
C ALA A 546 -3.51 -6.19 -11.73
N LEU A 547 -3.88 -5.18 -12.48
CA LEU A 547 -5.00 -4.30 -12.24
C LEU A 547 -5.71 -4.04 -13.56
N THR A 548 -7.04 -4.02 -13.51
CA THR A 548 -7.84 -3.62 -14.66
C THR A 548 -9.06 -2.84 -14.19
N LEU A 549 -9.45 -1.85 -14.95
CA LEU A 549 -10.63 -1.01 -14.72
C LEU A 549 -11.54 -1.13 -15.94
N THR A 550 -12.85 -1.17 -15.72
CA THR A 550 -13.86 -1.15 -16.78
C THR A 550 -14.59 0.19 -16.81
N GLY A 551 -15.19 0.53 -17.93
CA GLY A 551 -15.90 1.80 -18.10
C GLY A 551 -17.09 1.99 -17.17
N ASP A 552 -17.70 0.90 -16.69
CA ASP A 552 -18.82 0.89 -15.74
C ASP A 552 -18.39 0.85 -14.26
N GLY A 553 -17.09 1.03 -13.97
CA GLY A 553 -16.55 1.16 -12.62
C GLY A 553 -16.23 -0.15 -11.89
N HIS A 554 -16.10 -1.28 -12.61
CA HIS A 554 -15.52 -2.48 -12.00
C HIS A 554 -14.00 -2.37 -11.98
N LEU A 555 -13.41 -2.54 -10.80
CA LEU A 555 -11.97 -2.59 -10.59
C LEU A 555 -11.59 -4.00 -10.16
N LEU A 556 -10.72 -4.65 -10.93
CA LEU A 556 -10.22 -5.98 -10.61
C LEU A 556 -8.73 -5.92 -10.30
N GLN A 557 -8.34 -6.62 -9.27
CA GLN A 557 -6.96 -6.77 -8.86
C GLN A 557 -6.61 -8.25 -8.70
N ALA A 558 -5.47 -8.66 -9.21
CA ALA A 558 -5.01 -10.03 -9.05
C ALA A 558 -3.55 -10.07 -8.56
N GLY A 559 -3.22 -11.12 -7.80
CA GLY A 559 -1.90 -11.30 -7.25
C GLY A 559 -1.75 -12.59 -6.45
N ARG A 560 -0.78 -12.60 -5.55
CA ARG A 560 -0.51 -13.75 -4.67
C ARG A 560 -1.64 -14.03 -3.68
N ASP A 561 -2.42 -13.01 -3.34
CA ASP A 561 -3.50 -13.07 -2.36
C ASP A 561 -4.82 -13.55 -2.99
N GLY A 562 -4.88 -13.65 -4.30
CA GLY A 562 -6.06 -14.07 -5.04
C GLY A 562 -6.46 -13.11 -6.15
N ILE A 563 -7.73 -13.23 -6.55
CA ILE A 563 -8.40 -12.33 -7.51
C ILE A 563 -9.54 -11.66 -6.75
N HIS A 564 -9.62 -10.34 -6.87
CA HIS A 564 -10.57 -9.50 -6.13
C HIS A 564 -11.24 -8.52 -7.07
N ALA A 565 -12.53 -8.32 -6.92
CA ALA A 565 -13.30 -7.34 -7.68
C ALA A 565 -14.03 -6.37 -6.74
N TRP A 566 -14.01 -5.10 -7.11
CA TRP A 566 -14.69 -4.01 -6.42
C TRP A 566 -15.57 -3.23 -7.39
N ARG A 567 -16.65 -2.70 -6.87
CA ARG A 567 -17.46 -1.68 -7.51
C ARG A 567 -17.01 -0.32 -7.01
N LEU A 568 -16.71 0.58 -7.92
CA LEU A 568 -16.41 1.98 -7.64
C LEU A 568 -17.65 2.84 -7.89
N ASP A 569 -17.99 3.71 -6.96
CA ASP A 569 -18.89 4.82 -7.21
C ASP A 569 -18.04 6.02 -7.69
N LEU A 570 -17.83 6.08 -9.01
CA LEU A 570 -17.00 7.11 -9.62
C LEU A 570 -17.57 8.52 -9.38
N ALA A 571 -18.90 8.67 -9.31
CA ALA A 571 -19.52 9.95 -9.06
C ALA A 571 -19.23 10.44 -7.62
N ALA A 572 -19.40 9.58 -6.62
CA ALA A 572 -19.07 9.89 -5.23
C ALA A 572 -17.58 10.16 -5.04
N LEU A 573 -16.70 9.39 -5.70
CA LEU A 573 -15.24 9.59 -5.67
C LEU A 573 -14.85 10.98 -6.17
N TRP A 574 -15.45 11.44 -7.27
CA TRP A 574 -15.12 12.75 -7.84
C TRP A 574 -15.81 13.91 -7.11
N ALA A 575 -16.86 13.67 -6.34
CA ALA A 575 -17.48 14.69 -5.51
C ALA A 575 -16.63 15.06 -4.28
N THR A 576 -15.81 14.13 -3.80
CA THR A 576 -14.97 14.28 -2.60
C THR A 576 -13.50 14.58 -2.90
N ALA A 577 -13.04 14.42 -4.15
CA ALA A 577 -11.66 14.59 -4.62
C ALA A 577 -11.26 16.04 -4.94
#